data_cefb26ced81cf06134fcab4ba71c1cbc
#
_entry.id   cefb26ced81cf06134fcab4ba71c1cbc
#
_cell.length_a   1.000
_cell.length_b   1.000
_cell.length_c   1.000
_cell.angle_alpha   90.00
_cell.angle_beta   90.00
_cell.angle_gamma   90.00
#
_symmetry.space_group_name_H-M   'P 1'
#
loop_
_entity.id
_entity.type
_entity.pdbx_description
1 polymer ?
#
loop_
_entity_poly.entity_id
_entity_poly.type
_entity_poly.pdbx_seq_one_letter_code
_entity_poly.pdbx_strand_id
1 'polypeptide(L)'
;MHSGCFAASPKAAAEVLSAWLNDDLLLASTEVLDLDEERYRKGEWVVQLYAEVMTPASPRWMQGSKQRIEATGEEDTMEGLADHIGELLVSDDRLVIWGSGGTLRAIAEINGFEPTNLGIDATRGTDQVGTDLDEAGLLELLSSHQGPVTLLLSPMGGQGFLIGRGNLQLSPEVLRAVGIDNILGVVTPAKLLTVRRLRIETGDANLDAEFAAKRYMKVLQGYRTTRVLPVVVD
;
A
#
# COMPACT_ATOMS: atom_id res chain seq x y z
N MET A 1 -6.96 -7.49 5.55
CA MET A 1 -7.24 -8.79 6.20
C MET A 1 -6.14 -9.15 7.17
N HIS A 2 -6.48 -9.60 8.39
CA HIS A 2 -5.54 -9.90 9.48
C HIS A 2 -5.39 -11.39 9.75
N SER A 3 -6.09 -12.23 9.00
CA SER A 3 -6.17 -13.67 9.21
C SER A 3 -5.01 -14.43 8.56
N GLY A 4 -4.56 -15.49 9.23
CA GLY A 4 -3.66 -16.48 8.67
C GLY A 4 -4.33 -17.50 7.72
N CYS A 5 -5.64 -17.43 7.53
CA CYS A 5 -6.40 -18.36 6.69
C CYS A 5 -6.33 -18.04 5.18
N PHE A 6 -5.76 -16.92 4.79
CA PHE A 6 -5.65 -16.50 3.39
C PHE A 6 -4.28 -16.83 2.81
N ALA A 7 -4.26 -17.25 1.55
CA ALA A 7 -3.00 -17.45 0.84
C ALA A 7 -2.30 -16.11 0.58
N ALA A 8 -0.97 -16.14 0.50
CA ALA A 8 -0.16 -14.94 0.34
C ALA A 8 -0.28 -14.30 -1.06
N SER A 9 -0.71 -15.07 -2.07
CA SER A 9 -0.94 -14.60 -3.44
C SER A 9 -1.89 -15.56 -4.17
N PRO A 10 -2.45 -15.18 -5.34
CA PRO A 10 -3.22 -16.10 -6.18
C PRO A 10 -2.45 -17.37 -6.57
N LYS A 11 -1.16 -17.23 -6.85
CA LYS A 11 -0.28 -18.38 -7.13
C LYS A 11 -0.16 -19.29 -5.90
N ALA A 12 0.07 -18.71 -4.72
CA ALA A 12 0.12 -19.49 -3.48
C ALA A 12 -1.20 -20.19 -3.19
N ALA A 13 -2.35 -19.53 -3.49
CA ALA A 13 -3.66 -20.17 -3.37
C ALA A 13 -3.82 -21.37 -4.29
N ALA A 14 -3.36 -21.28 -5.54
CA ALA A 14 -3.37 -22.39 -6.48
C ALA A 14 -2.46 -23.55 -6.04
N GLU A 15 -1.28 -23.24 -5.52
CA GLU A 15 -0.34 -24.24 -4.98
C GLU A 15 -0.92 -24.95 -3.74
N VAL A 16 -1.54 -24.21 -2.81
CA VAL A 16 -2.23 -24.78 -1.64
C VAL A 16 -3.38 -25.68 -2.07
N LEU A 17 -4.22 -25.21 -3.00
CA LEU A 17 -5.34 -25.98 -3.50
C LEU A 17 -4.87 -27.28 -4.19
N SER A 18 -3.83 -27.18 -5.01
CA SER A 18 -3.25 -28.37 -5.68
C SER A 18 -2.69 -29.38 -4.68
N ALA A 19 -1.94 -28.93 -3.68
CA ALA A 19 -1.39 -29.78 -2.64
C ALA A 19 -2.49 -30.43 -1.79
N TRP A 20 -3.56 -29.67 -1.47
CA TRP A 20 -4.70 -30.21 -0.73
C TRP A 20 -5.48 -31.25 -1.52
N LEU A 21 -5.71 -31.04 -2.81
CA LEU A 21 -6.39 -32.01 -3.69
C LEU A 21 -5.59 -33.30 -3.89
N ASN A 22 -4.28 -33.26 -3.66
CA ASN A 22 -3.39 -34.44 -3.70
C ASN A 22 -3.17 -35.06 -2.31
N ASP A 23 -3.96 -34.70 -1.30
CA ASP A 23 -3.83 -35.15 0.09
C ASP A 23 -2.46 -34.85 0.74
N ASP A 24 -1.73 -33.86 0.23
CA ASP A 24 -0.42 -33.45 0.75
C ASP A 24 -0.50 -32.48 1.94
N LEU A 25 -1.70 -31.96 2.26
CA LEU A 25 -1.94 -31.01 3.34
C LEU A 25 -3.06 -31.46 4.27
N LEU A 26 -2.83 -31.28 5.57
CA LEU A 26 -3.86 -31.47 6.59
C LEU A 26 -4.69 -30.18 6.76
N LEU A 27 -5.93 -30.36 7.24
CA LEU A 27 -6.76 -29.23 7.66
C LEU A 27 -6.44 -28.84 9.10
N ALA A 28 -6.37 -27.53 9.35
CA ALA A 28 -6.21 -26.97 10.69
C ALA A 28 -7.27 -25.91 10.95
N SER A 29 -7.70 -25.76 12.19
CA SER A 29 -8.55 -24.65 12.60
C SER A 29 -7.76 -23.34 12.56
N THR A 30 -8.36 -22.32 11.98
CA THR A 30 -7.76 -20.99 11.82
C THR A 30 -8.81 -19.92 12.03
N GLU A 31 -8.43 -18.85 12.69
CA GLU A 31 -9.27 -17.68 12.93
C GLU A 31 -9.38 -16.80 11.68
N VAL A 32 -10.59 -16.33 11.38
CA VAL A 32 -10.85 -15.28 10.41
C VAL A 32 -10.90 -13.95 11.13
N LEU A 33 -9.80 -13.22 11.07
CA LEU A 33 -9.63 -11.91 11.70
C LEU A 33 -9.60 -10.83 10.61
N ASP A 34 -10.28 -9.73 10.83
CA ASP A 34 -10.10 -8.54 10.00
C ASP A 34 -10.36 -7.25 10.78
N LEU A 35 -10.01 -6.11 10.18
CA LEU A 35 -10.36 -4.81 10.73
C LEU A 35 -11.85 -4.58 10.66
N ASP A 36 -12.39 -3.97 11.71
CA ASP A 36 -13.68 -3.30 11.63
C ASP A 36 -13.51 -2.04 10.78
N GLU A 37 -13.99 -2.10 9.52
CA GLU A 37 -13.81 -1.00 8.57
C GLU A 37 -14.51 0.29 8.99
N GLU A 38 -15.68 0.19 9.66
CA GLU A 38 -16.39 1.38 10.12
C GLU A 38 -15.59 2.13 11.19
N ARG A 39 -14.99 1.37 12.12
CA ARG A 39 -14.13 1.94 13.15
C ARG A 39 -12.80 2.43 12.58
N TYR A 40 -12.25 1.69 11.61
CA TYR A 40 -11.02 2.09 10.94
C TYR A 40 -11.17 3.40 10.15
N ARG A 41 -12.33 3.61 9.49
CA ARG A 41 -12.65 4.89 8.82
C ARG A 41 -12.67 6.07 9.81
N LYS A 42 -12.98 5.80 11.07
CA LYS A 42 -12.93 6.81 12.17
C LYS A 42 -11.54 6.92 12.83
N GLY A 43 -10.53 6.24 12.30
CA GLY A 43 -9.18 6.25 12.83
C GLY A 43 -8.91 5.23 13.94
N GLU A 44 -9.88 4.35 14.28
CA GLU A 44 -9.74 3.34 15.33
C GLU A 44 -9.22 2.01 14.76
N TRP A 45 -8.11 1.52 15.29
CA TRP A 45 -7.56 0.22 14.90
C TRP A 45 -8.20 -0.90 15.74
N VAL A 46 -9.25 -1.52 15.24
CA VAL A 46 -9.95 -2.62 15.91
C VAL A 46 -9.97 -3.84 15.00
N VAL A 47 -9.36 -4.93 15.47
CA VAL A 47 -9.42 -6.24 14.82
C VAL A 47 -10.52 -7.07 15.47
N GLN A 48 -11.41 -7.61 14.65
CA GLN A 48 -12.50 -8.48 15.07
C GLN A 48 -12.26 -9.92 14.64
N LEU A 49 -12.68 -10.86 15.46
CA LEU A 49 -12.85 -12.26 15.09
C LEU A 49 -14.21 -12.44 14.41
N TYR A 50 -14.22 -12.79 13.14
CA TYR A 50 -15.44 -13.01 12.37
C TYR A 50 -15.88 -14.47 12.35
N ALA A 51 -14.94 -15.40 12.34
CA ALA A 51 -15.23 -16.84 12.34
C ALA A 51 -13.99 -17.66 12.69
N GLU A 52 -14.22 -18.93 13.06
CA GLU A 52 -13.21 -19.99 12.98
C GLU A 52 -13.52 -20.90 11.82
N VAL A 53 -12.53 -21.22 11.01
CA VAL A 53 -12.68 -22.04 9.79
C VAL A 53 -11.58 -23.11 9.72
N MET A 54 -11.89 -24.21 9.03
CA MET A 54 -10.90 -25.22 8.68
C MET A 54 -10.21 -24.82 7.37
N THR A 55 -8.88 -24.74 7.40
CA THR A 55 -8.08 -24.40 6.22
C THR A 55 -6.94 -25.41 6.03
N PRO A 56 -6.47 -25.62 4.78
CA PRO A 56 -5.25 -26.40 4.54
C PRO A 56 -4.06 -25.77 5.27
N ALA A 57 -3.38 -26.55 6.10
CA ALA A 57 -2.27 -26.06 6.91
C ALA A 57 -0.97 -26.04 6.10
N SER A 58 -0.52 -24.85 5.71
CA SER A 58 0.76 -24.67 5.02
C SER A 58 1.45 -23.36 5.45
N PRO A 59 2.47 -23.44 6.30
CA PRO A 59 3.24 -22.26 6.73
C PRO A 59 3.94 -21.52 5.58
N ARG A 60 4.19 -22.22 4.46
CA ARG A 60 4.90 -21.66 3.31
C ARG A 60 4.05 -20.72 2.47
N TRP A 61 2.75 -20.98 2.36
CA TRP A 61 1.87 -20.30 1.40
C TRP A 61 0.77 -19.45 2.05
N MET A 62 0.59 -19.60 3.36
CA MET A 62 -0.44 -18.85 4.10
C MET A 62 0.07 -17.46 4.49
N GLN A 63 -0.86 -16.54 4.59
CA GLN A 63 -0.58 -15.18 5.02
C GLN A 63 -0.28 -15.16 6.53
N GLY A 64 0.81 -14.51 6.93
CA GLY A 64 1.03 -14.17 8.33
C GLY A 64 0.02 -13.12 8.83
N SER A 65 -0.32 -13.18 10.10
CA SER A 65 -1.17 -12.15 10.71
C SER A 65 -0.48 -10.78 10.66
N LYS A 66 -1.25 -9.73 10.37
CA LYS A 66 -0.75 -8.36 10.45
C LYS A 66 -0.62 -7.92 11.89
N GLN A 67 0.54 -7.42 12.25
CA GLN A 67 0.81 -6.84 13.57
C GLN A 67 1.11 -5.34 13.40
N ARG A 68 0.59 -4.53 14.32
CA ARG A 68 1.01 -3.13 14.45
C ARG A 68 2.35 -3.11 15.17
N ILE A 69 3.38 -2.56 14.51
CA ILE A 69 4.70 -2.36 15.09
C ILE A 69 4.84 -0.88 15.41
N GLU A 70 4.97 -0.56 16.69
CA GLU A 70 5.28 0.78 17.16
C GLU A 70 6.78 0.84 17.44
N ALA A 71 7.48 1.81 16.84
CA ALA A 71 8.89 2.06 17.10
C ALA A 71 9.04 3.38 17.84
N THR A 72 9.95 3.41 18.81
CA THR A 72 10.35 4.64 19.51
C THR A 72 10.94 5.63 18.51
N GLY A 73 10.45 6.87 18.49
CA GLY A 73 10.86 7.90 17.52
C GLY A 73 10.02 7.93 16.23
N GLU A 74 8.88 7.26 16.19
CA GLU A 74 8.01 7.27 15.02
C GLU A 74 7.41 8.66 14.77
N GLU A 75 7.16 9.43 15.83
CA GLU A 75 6.62 10.78 15.78
C GLU A 75 7.57 11.75 15.06
N ASP A 76 8.85 11.79 15.47
CA ASP A 76 9.90 12.61 14.83
C ASP A 76 10.08 12.22 13.34
N THR A 77 9.94 10.93 13.04
CA THR A 77 10.03 10.42 11.66
C THR A 77 8.84 10.87 10.83
N MET A 78 7.64 10.85 11.40
CA MET A 78 6.42 11.27 10.71
C MET A 78 6.45 12.78 10.43
N GLU A 79 6.91 13.59 11.37
CA GLU A 79 7.13 15.04 11.18
C GLU A 79 8.15 15.28 10.06
N GLY A 80 9.29 14.59 10.08
CA GLY A 80 10.30 14.72 9.03
C GLY A 80 9.83 14.28 7.64
N LEU A 81 8.98 13.25 7.56
CA LEU A 81 8.33 12.84 6.31
C LEU A 81 7.33 13.89 5.84
N ALA A 82 6.53 14.43 6.76
CA ALA A 82 5.53 15.45 6.46
C ALA A 82 6.18 16.74 5.97
N ASP A 83 7.26 17.20 6.61
CA ASP A 83 8.01 18.38 6.19
C ASP A 83 8.55 18.22 4.76
N HIS A 84 9.16 17.07 4.46
CA HIS A 84 9.70 16.83 3.12
C HIS A 84 8.63 16.73 2.04
N ILE A 85 7.50 16.09 2.35
CA ILE A 85 6.36 16.01 1.42
C ILE A 85 5.68 17.38 1.30
N GLY A 86 5.59 18.15 2.39
CA GLY A 86 5.11 19.53 2.37
C GLY A 86 5.92 20.41 1.41
N GLU A 87 7.26 20.27 1.38
CA GLU A 87 8.10 20.94 0.38
C GLU A 87 7.75 20.55 -1.06
N LEU A 88 7.41 19.26 -1.30
CA LEU A 88 6.98 18.79 -2.62
C LEU A 88 5.62 19.38 -3.02
N LEU A 89 4.69 19.53 -2.07
CA LEU A 89 3.33 20.02 -2.32
C LEU A 89 3.32 21.48 -2.82
N VAL A 90 4.21 22.33 -2.29
CA VAL A 90 4.26 23.75 -2.68
C VAL A 90 5.10 24.00 -3.94
N SER A 91 5.70 22.98 -4.53
CA SER A 91 6.54 23.10 -5.71
C SER A 91 5.75 22.85 -7.02
N ASP A 92 5.94 23.72 -8.01
CA ASP A 92 5.67 23.48 -9.44
C ASP A 92 4.22 23.15 -9.84
N ASP A 93 3.18 23.62 -9.14
CA ASP A 93 1.77 23.25 -9.41
C ASP A 93 1.56 21.72 -9.49
N ARG A 94 2.24 21.00 -8.62
CA ARG A 94 2.30 19.54 -8.61
C ARG A 94 0.98 18.93 -8.18
N LEU A 95 0.50 17.95 -8.94
CA LEU A 95 -0.56 17.06 -8.53
C LEU A 95 0.05 15.91 -7.71
N VAL A 96 -0.35 15.79 -6.45
CA VAL A 96 0.05 14.69 -5.58
C VAL A 96 -1.14 13.78 -5.34
N ILE A 97 -1.01 12.51 -5.73
CA ILE A 97 -1.99 11.45 -5.50
C ILE A 97 -1.55 10.67 -4.26
N TRP A 98 -2.43 10.59 -3.27
CA TRP A 98 -2.18 9.96 -1.99
C TRP A 98 -2.81 8.58 -1.97
N GLY A 99 -2.00 7.56 -1.86
CA GLY A 99 -2.48 6.19 -1.64
C GLY A 99 -3.09 6.01 -0.25
N SER A 100 -3.87 4.95 -0.11
CA SER A 100 -4.53 4.60 1.16
C SER A 100 -3.54 4.19 2.27
N GLY A 101 -3.97 4.33 3.51
CA GLY A 101 -3.31 3.79 4.69
C GLY A 101 -2.82 4.82 5.69
N GLY A 102 -2.72 4.38 6.96
CA GLY A 102 -2.48 5.25 8.10
C GLY A 102 -1.20 6.09 8.06
N THR A 103 -0.14 5.62 7.40
CA THR A 103 1.11 6.38 7.28
C THR A 103 0.91 7.63 6.42
N LEU A 104 0.32 7.48 5.23
CA LEU A 104 0.07 8.60 4.32
C LEU A 104 -1.00 9.54 4.87
N ARG A 105 -2.02 8.98 5.54
CA ARG A 105 -3.02 9.76 6.24
C ARG A 105 -2.39 10.69 7.27
N ALA A 106 -1.57 10.16 8.19
CA ALA A 106 -0.95 10.96 9.23
C ALA A 106 -0.05 12.07 8.65
N ILE A 107 0.69 11.79 7.56
CA ILE A 107 1.49 12.79 6.85
C ILE A 107 0.60 13.88 6.24
N ALA A 108 -0.51 13.50 5.61
CA ALA A 108 -1.44 14.45 5.00
C ALA A 108 -2.13 15.33 6.05
N GLU A 109 -2.54 14.75 7.20
CA GLU A 109 -3.12 15.49 8.33
C GLU A 109 -2.15 16.55 8.89
N ILE A 110 -0.84 16.21 9.03
CA ILE A 110 0.19 17.18 9.45
C ILE A 110 0.32 18.31 8.42
N ASN A 111 0.14 18.01 7.12
CA ASN A 111 0.15 19.02 6.05
C ASN A 111 -1.20 19.76 5.87
N GLY A 112 -2.17 19.55 6.75
CA GLY A 112 -3.44 20.28 6.77
C GLY A 112 -4.53 19.75 5.83
N PHE A 113 -4.41 18.49 5.34
CA PHE A 113 -5.41 17.83 4.51
C PHE A 113 -6.28 16.87 5.34
N GLU A 114 -7.45 16.54 4.83
CA GLU A 114 -8.38 15.56 5.42
C GLU A 114 -8.47 14.28 4.55
N PRO A 115 -7.44 13.41 4.57
CA PRO A 115 -7.41 12.24 3.70
C PRO A 115 -8.32 11.13 4.19
N THR A 116 -8.71 10.26 3.28
CA THR A 116 -9.41 9.01 3.60
C THR A 116 -8.44 7.93 4.06
N ASN A 117 -8.89 7.00 4.90
CA ASN A 117 -8.05 5.87 5.35
C ASN A 117 -7.90 4.76 4.31
N LEU A 118 -8.94 4.56 3.51
CA LEU A 118 -9.07 3.44 2.57
C LEU A 118 -9.12 3.90 1.12
N GLY A 119 -9.46 5.16 0.88
CA GLY A 119 -9.56 5.75 -0.43
C GLY A 119 -8.22 6.26 -0.97
N ILE A 120 -8.28 6.80 -2.17
CA ILE A 120 -7.20 7.54 -2.80
C ILE A 120 -7.62 9.00 -2.90
N ASP A 121 -6.79 9.88 -2.40
CA ASP A 121 -7.05 11.31 -2.37
C ASP A 121 -6.05 12.04 -3.29
N ALA A 122 -6.33 13.30 -3.60
CA ALA A 122 -5.43 14.10 -4.41
C ALA A 122 -5.36 15.54 -3.94
N THR A 123 -4.15 16.11 -4.00
CA THR A 123 -3.89 17.52 -3.70
C THR A 123 -3.15 18.17 -4.86
N ARG A 124 -3.35 19.49 -5.02
CA ARG A 124 -2.58 20.33 -5.92
C ARG A 124 -2.15 21.59 -5.18
N GLY A 125 -0.86 21.73 -4.94
CA GLY A 125 -0.38 22.75 -4.02
C GLY A 125 -0.96 22.57 -2.61
N THR A 126 -1.65 23.58 -2.10
CA THR A 126 -2.33 23.56 -0.80
C THR A 126 -3.79 23.13 -0.86
N ASP A 127 -4.32 22.84 -2.04
CA ASP A 127 -5.73 22.51 -2.25
C ASP A 127 -5.94 21.01 -2.35
N GLN A 128 -6.92 20.48 -1.62
CA GLN A 128 -7.40 19.11 -1.82
C GLN A 128 -8.36 19.09 -3.00
N VAL A 129 -7.96 18.44 -4.10
CA VAL A 129 -8.68 18.44 -5.39
C VAL A 129 -9.43 17.15 -5.67
N GLY A 130 -9.26 16.15 -4.81
CA GLY A 130 -9.98 14.88 -4.91
C GLY A 130 -10.00 14.14 -3.58
N THR A 131 -11.09 13.44 -3.30
CA THR A 131 -11.31 12.64 -2.08
C THR A 131 -11.97 11.33 -2.44
N ASP A 132 -11.43 10.21 -1.95
CA ASP A 132 -11.92 8.83 -2.19
C ASP A 132 -12.14 8.55 -3.69
N LEU A 133 -11.14 8.89 -4.50
CA LEU A 133 -11.19 8.78 -5.95
C LEU A 133 -11.18 7.31 -6.38
N ASP A 134 -12.06 6.97 -7.30
CA ASP A 134 -12.02 5.74 -8.07
C ASP A 134 -11.11 5.88 -9.31
N GLU A 135 -11.00 4.83 -10.11
CA GLU A 135 -10.20 4.83 -11.33
C GLU A 135 -10.63 5.95 -12.30
N ALA A 136 -11.94 6.13 -12.49
CA ALA A 136 -12.47 7.12 -13.43
C ALA A 136 -12.13 8.56 -12.98
N GLY A 137 -12.31 8.86 -11.70
CA GLY A 137 -11.94 10.14 -11.11
C GLY A 137 -10.44 10.42 -11.18
N LEU A 138 -9.59 9.40 -10.98
CA LEU A 138 -8.13 9.53 -11.14
C LEU A 138 -7.74 9.83 -12.59
N LEU A 139 -8.34 9.13 -13.57
CA LEU A 139 -8.06 9.36 -14.98
C LEU A 139 -8.54 10.74 -15.45
N GLU A 140 -9.71 11.20 -15.01
CA GLU A 140 -10.22 12.54 -15.28
C GLU A 140 -9.27 13.61 -14.72
N LEU A 141 -8.86 13.47 -13.47
CA LEU A 141 -7.94 14.40 -12.83
C LEU A 141 -6.59 14.44 -13.52
N LEU A 142 -6.01 13.29 -13.86
CA LEU A 142 -4.73 13.18 -14.57
C LEU A 142 -4.82 13.76 -15.98
N SER A 143 -5.91 13.55 -16.70
CA SER A 143 -6.11 14.08 -18.06
C SER A 143 -6.22 15.61 -18.11
N SER A 144 -6.78 16.20 -17.06
CA SER A 144 -6.97 17.65 -16.95
C SER A 144 -5.74 18.40 -16.41
N HIS A 145 -4.78 17.67 -15.82
CA HIS A 145 -3.58 18.25 -15.22
C HIS A 145 -2.42 18.29 -16.22
N GLN A 146 -1.72 19.43 -16.33
CA GLN A 146 -0.59 19.63 -17.24
C GLN A 146 0.77 19.73 -16.54
N GLY A 147 0.76 19.79 -15.20
CA GLY A 147 1.95 19.91 -14.37
C GLY A 147 2.58 18.57 -13.98
N PRO A 148 3.60 18.59 -13.14
CA PRO A 148 4.20 17.38 -12.60
C PRO A 148 3.19 16.60 -11.74
N VAL A 149 3.29 15.25 -11.79
CA VAL A 149 2.49 14.34 -10.98
C VAL A 149 3.39 13.55 -10.05
N THR A 150 2.94 13.28 -8.84
CA THR A 150 3.58 12.33 -7.93
C THR A 150 2.52 11.44 -7.30
N LEU A 151 2.73 10.12 -7.35
CA LEU A 151 1.92 9.14 -6.64
C LEU A 151 2.67 8.69 -5.38
N LEU A 152 2.12 9.02 -4.21
CA LEU A 152 2.65 8.60 -2.92
C LEU A 152 2.00 7.28 -2.50
N LEU A 153 2.81 6.27 -2.22
CA LEU A 153 2.34 4.96 -1.79
C LEU A 153 3.10 4.51 -0.54
N SER A 154 2.40 3.88 0.39
CA SER A 154 3.03 3.22 1.53
C SER A 154 2.78 1.72 1.46
N PRO A 155 3.83 0.87 1.58
CA PRO A 155 3.65 -0.57 1.51
C PRO A 155 2.66 -1.06 2.57
N MET A 156 1.75 -1.95 2.16
CA MET A 156 0.75 -2.50 3.05
C MET A 156 1.30 -3.67 3.85
N GLY A 157 1.25 -3.50 5.18
CA GLY A 157 1.56 -4.52 6.17
C GLY A 157 2.91 -5.22 5.97
N GLY A 158 3.13 -6.33 6.65
CA GLY A 158 4.34 -7.14 6.54
C GLY A 158 4.55 -7.84 5.20
N GLN A 159 3.59 -7.76 4.27
CA GLN A 159 3.69 -8.38 2.95
C GLN A 159 4.44 -7.51 1.92
N GLY A 160 4.51 -6.20 2.16
CA GLY A 160 5.26 -5.27 1.31
C GLY A 160 4.60 -4.94 -0.04
N PHE A 161 3.27 -5.17 -0.20
CA PHE A 161 2.57 -4.73 -1.40
C PHE A 161 2.54 -3.20 -1.48
N LEU A 162 3.15 -2.68 -2.53
CA LEU A 162 3.07 -1.26 -2.87
C LEU A 162 1.91 -1.00 -3.84
N ILE A 163 1.72 -1.88 -4.82
CA ILE A 163 0.65 -1.83 -5.83
C ILE A 163 -0.01 -3.20 -5.91
N GLY A 164 -1.33 -3.21 -6.08
CA GLY A 164 -2.16 -4.39 -6.25
C GLY A 164 -3.16 -4.56 -5.12
N ARG A 165 -2.79 -5.20 -4.04
CA ARG A 165 -3.71 -5.42 -2.92
C ARG A 165 -4.06 -4.12 -2.19
N GLY A 166 -5.37 -3.80 -2.14
CA GLY A 166 -5.92 -2.68 -1.36
C GLY A 166 -5.83 -1.31 -2.03
N ASN A 167 -5.37 -1.24 -3.28
CA ASN A 167 -5.37 -0.03 -4.10
C ASN A 167 -5.68 -0.34 -5.56
N LEU A 168 -6.75 -1.12 -5.80
CA LEU A 168 -7.19 -1.55 -7.13
C LEU A 168 -7.60 -0.39 -8.05
N GLN A 169 -7.91 0.77 -7.49
CA GLN A 169 -8.16 2.01 -8.21
C GLN A 169 -6.95 2.46 -9.04
N LEU A 170 -5.74 2.03 -8.64
CA LEU A 170 -4.51 2.23 -9.40
C LEU A 170 -4.40 1.17 -10.50
N SER A 171 -5.33 1.24 -11.46
CA SER A 171 -5.33 0.36 -12.62
C SER A 171 -4.07 0.55 -13.48
N PRO A 172 -3.77 -0.37 -14.41
CA PRO A 172 -2.68 -0.18 -15.36
C PRO A 172 -2.77 1.13 -16.14
N GLU A 173 -3.98 1.60 -16.46
CA GLU A 173 -4.24 2.86 -17.15
C GLU A 173 -3.82 4.06 -16.28
N VAL A 174 -4.23 4.08 -15.02
CA VAL A 174 -3.85 5.11 -14.05
C VAL A 174 -2.33 5.12 -13.85
N LEU A 175 -1.72 3.95 -13.66
CA LEU A 175 -0.27 3.84 -13.44
C LEU A 175 0.55 4.31 -14.66
N ARG A 176 0.06 4.05 -15.87
CA ARG A 176 0.69 4.59 -17.11
C ARG A 176 0.51 6.10 -17.23
N ALA A 177 -0.66 6.62 -16.87
CA ALA A 177 -0.91 8.06 -16.90
C ALA A 177 -0.04 8.81 -15.87
N VAL A 178 0.17 8.24 -14.69
CA VAL A 178 1.11 8.75 -13.67
C VAL A 178 2.56 8.63 -14.15
N GLY A 179 2.91 7.48 -14.74
CA GLY A 179 4.29 7.09 -15.06
C GLY A 179 5.03 6.48 -13.87
N ILE A 180 5.68 5.34 -14.10
CA ILE A 180 6.33 4.56 -13.03
C ILE A 180 7.47 5.28 -12.32
N ASP A 181 8.08 6.31 -12.95
CA ASP A 181 9.13 7.13 -12.35
C ASP A 181 8.59 8.19 -11.38
N ASN A 182 7.31 8.48 -11.45
CA ASN A 182 6.62 9.43 -10.60
C ASN A 182 5.99 8.78 -9.35
N ILE A 183 6.24 7.49 -9.13
CA ILE A 183 5.76 6.75 -7.97
C ILE A 183 6.82 6.81 -6.86
N LEU A 184 6.45 7.36 -5.71
CA LEU A 184 7.30 7.51 -4.55
C LEU A 184 6.77 6.67 -3.39
N GLY A 185 7.57 5.69 -2.96
CA GLY A 185 7.27 4.93 -1.76
C GLY A 185 7.53 5.75 -0.49
N VAL A 186 6.69 5.60 0.52
CA VAL A 186 6.85 6.22 1.83
C VAL A 186 6.80 5.13 2.90
N VAL A 187 7.86 5.01 3.69
CA VAL A 187 8.02 3.90 4.64
C VAL A 187 8.60 4.41 5.94
N THR A 188 7.95 4.14 7.06
CA THR A 188 8.55 4.43 8.38
C THR A 188 9.63 3.40 8.73
N PRO A 189 10.60 3.75 9.60
CA PRO A 189 11.59 2.80 10.10
C PRO A 189 10.97 1.53 10.71
N ALA A 190 9.84 1.66 11.41
CA ALA A 190 9.10 0.54 11.96
C ALA A 190 8.62 -0.43 10.86
N LYS A 191 8.09 0.09 9.76
CA LYS A 191 7.71 -0.74 8.60
C LYS A 191 8.91 -1.42 7.93
N LEU A 192 10.08 -0.77 7.90
CA LEU A 192 11.29 -1.34 7.31
C LEU A 192 11.83 -2.56 8.06
N LEU A 193 11.43 -2.78 9.31
CA LEU A 193 11.77 -4.00 10.05
C LEU A 193 11.12 -5.24 9.41
N THR A 194 9.95 -5.08 8.82
CA THR A 194 9.16 -6.18 8.23
C THR A 194 9.13 -6.14 6.70
N VAL A 195 9.08 -4.95 6.10
CA VAL A 195 9.06 -4.76 4.65
C VAL A 195 10.49 -4.71 4.10
N ARG A 196 10.94 -5.81 3.52
CA ARG A 196 12.29 -5.91 2.94
C ARG A 196 12.32 -5.77 1.42
N ARG A 197 11.16 -5.78 0.78
CA ARG A 197 10.96 -5.69 -0.68
C ARG A 197 9.60 -5.08 -0.97
N LEU A 198 9.48 -4.45 -2.13
CA LEU A 198 8.23 -3.90 -2.63
C LEU A 198 7.61 -4.90 -3.59
N ARG A 199 6.40 -5.34 -3.30
CA ARG A 199 5.64 -6.23 -4.18
C ARG A 199 4.72 -5.39 -5.05
N ILE A 200 4.70 -5.73 -6.34
CA ILE A 200 3.90 -5.06 -7.35
C ILE A 200 3.13 -6.11 -8.13
N GLU A 201 1.83 -5.89 -8.26
CA GLU A 201 0.90 -6.73 -8.99
C GLU A 201 -0.11 -5.80 -9.66
N THR A 202 0.19 -5.38 -10.90
CA THR A 202 -0.67 -4.42 -11.61
C THR A 202 -1.82 -5.08 -12.36
N GLY A 203 -1.72 -6.39 -12.60
CA GLY A 203 -2.64 -7.14 -13.46
C GLY A 203 -2.37 -7.00 -14.96
N ASP A 204 -1.33 -6.26 -15.35
CA ASP A 204 -0.86 -6.11 -16.74
C ASP A 204 0.58 -6.59 -16.87
N ALA A 205 0.79 -7.65 -17.62
CA ALA A 205 2.10 -8.31 -17.74
C ALA A 205 3.21 -7.41 -18.31
N ASN A 206 2.86 -6.44 -19.17
CA ASN A 206 3.85 -5.53 -19.74
C ASN A 206 4.28 -4.50 -18.69
N LEU A 207 3.33 -3.93 -17.97
CA LEU A 207 3.61 -2.97 -16.90
C LEU A 207 4.36 -3.65 -15.74
N ASP A 208 3.99 -4.87 -15.40
CA ASP A 208 4.70 -5.70 -14.42
C ASP A 208 6.16 -5.95 -14.85
N ALA A 209 6.41 -6.21 -16.14
CA ALA A 209 7.76 -6.36 -16.67
C ALA A 209 8.56 -5.04 -16.61
N GLU A 210 7.92 -3.88 -16.81
CA GLU A 210 8.58 -2.58 -16.66
C GLU A 210 9.01 -2.34 -15.20
N PHE A 211 8.15 -2.65 -14.23
CA PHE A 211 8.51 -2.60 -12.81
C PHE A 211 9.63 -3.59 -12.46
N ALA A 212 9.58 -4.81 -12.98
CA ALA A 212 10.62 -5.82 -12.77
C ALA A 212 11.99 -5.35 -13.33
N ALA A 213 11.98 -4.66 -14.48
CA ALA A 213 13.19 -4.10 -15.09
C ALA A 213 13.85 -3.02 -14.24
N LYS A 214 13.10 -2.28 -13.42
CA LYS A 214 13.66 -1.32 -12.45
C LYS A 214 14.48 -1.98 -11.36
N ARG A 215 14.22 -3.22 -11.00
CA ARG A 215 14.85 -4.00 -9.92
C ARG A 215 14.73 -3.38 -8.52
N TYR A 216 14.80 -2.06 -8.42
CA TYR A 216 14.79 -1.33 -7.15
C TYR A 216 13.98 -0.04 -7.29
N MET A 217 13.32 0.34 -6.20
CA MET A 217 12.66 1.63 -6.09
C MET A 217 13.14 2.38 -4.84
N LYS A 218 13.21 3.70 -4.96
CA LYS A 218 13.50 4.58 -3.82
C LYS A 218 12.24 4.74 -2.98
N VAL A 219 12.42 4.72 -1.67
CA VAL A 219 11.39 5.03 -0.68
C VAL A 219 11.88 6.11 0.25
N LEU A 220 11.01 7.05 0.62
CA LEU A 220 11.26 8.01 1.69
C LEU A 220 11.11 7.32 3.04
N GLN A 221 12.03 7.57 3.97
CA GLN A 221 11.99 7.05 5.33
C GLN A 221 12.15 8.13 6.42
N GLY A 222 12.28 9.40 6.03
CA GLY A 222 12.44 10.56 6.88
C GLY A 222 12.71 11.80 6.04
N TYR A 223 12.97 12.95 6.70
CA TYR A 223 13.28 14.21 6.01
C TYR A 223 14.48 14.04 5.08
N ARG A 224 14.27 14.23 3.78
CA ARG A 224 15.28 14.07 2.69
C ARG A 224 16.06 12.76 2.76
N THR A 225 15.57 11.78 3.50
CA THR A 225 16.25 10.51 3.69
C THR A 225 15.55 9.42 2.89
N THR A 226 16.26 8.82 1.95
CA THR A 226 15.76 7.76 1.09
C THR A 226 16.46 6.44 1.35
N ARG A 227 15.74 5.36 1.09
CA ARG A 227 16.27 4.00 1.03
C ARG A 227 15.88 3.36 -0.30
N VAL A 228 16.66 2.39 -0.72
CA VAL A 228 16.39 1.60 -1.92
C VAL A 228 15.89 0.22 -1.49
N LEU A 229 14.75 -0.19 -1.98
CA LEU A 229 14.18 -1.52 -1.75
C LEU A 229 14.06 -2.29 -3.07
N PRO A 230 14.34 -3.61 -3.05
CA PRO A 230 14.15 -4.44 -4.24
C PRO A 230 12.66 -4.52 -4.61
N VAL A 231 12.38 -4.51 -5.90
CA VAL A 231 11.06 -4.74 -6.49
C VAL A 231 10.90 -6.21 -6.80
N VAL A 232 9.75 -6.77 -6.46
CA VAL A 232 9.33 -8.13 -6.83
C VAL A 232 7.96 -8.02 -7.47
N VAL A 233 7.86 -8.59 -8.65
CA VAL A 233 6.61 -8.78 -9.38
C VAL A 233 6.20 -10.25 -9.22
N ASP A 234 4.96 -10.50 -8.87
CA ASP A 234 4.43 -11.86 -8.63
C ASP A 234 3.72 -12.44 -9.87
#